data_1349bc969571212a193a65b0af9ab096
#
_entry.id   1349bc969571212a193a65b0af9ab096
#
_cell.length_a   1.000
_cell.length_b   1.000
_cell.length_c   1.000
_cell.angle_alpha   90.00
_cell.angle_beta   90.00
_cell.angle_gamma   90.00
#
_symmetry.space_group_name_H-M   'P 1'
#
loop_
_entity.id
_entity.type
_entity.pdbx_description
1 polymer ?
#
loop_
_entity_poly.entity_id
_entity_poly.type
_entity_poly.pdbx_seq_one_letter_code
_entity_poly.pdbx_strand_id
1 'polypeptide(L)'
;MTGAISRVDTHLHLSRYWREIKATGYRNDIDYTLNGLLHEMDAAGIDRAVLIQVNDAPTVRDGLAEARGIVSESAGRLRLVSTVDPTKGAEAVSDQIALWDRTPELAGIKLFPGYNPFYPHDRRLDPVYEYAHRRRIPVLIHTGDTMDAWGLVKYTRPIEVDEVAVRFRDVPIVLCHFGNPWIDEAAEVVYKNPNVYADTSGLLAHPSYPLFDRMAELCRKRVMEAILMVGSAERVLYGSDWPLIDLKVAVGLVTSLDLPERDRAAILGGNACRLFGLT
;
A
#
# COMPACT_ATOMS: atom_id res chain seq x y z
N MET A 1 -28.78 -13.08 -5.36
CA MET A 1 -27.99 -12.34 -6.33
C MET A 1 -26.71 -11.92 -5.61
N THR A 2 -25.62 -12.64 -5.79
CA THR A 2 -24.29 -12.23 -5.30
C THR A 2 -23.84 -11.08 -6.21
N GLY A 3 -23.96 -9.83 -5.71
CA GLY A 3 -23.41 -8.68 -6.43
C GLY A 3 -21.93 -8.95 -6.72
N ALA A 4 -21.45 -8.52 -7.88
CA ALA A 4 -20.04 -8.61 -8.23
C ALA A 4 -19.22 -7.92 -7.12
N ILE A 5 -18.17 -8.60 -6.63
CA ILE A 5 -17.27 -8.03 -5.63
C ILE A 5 -16.52 -6.87 -6.28
N SER A 6 -16.62 -5.69 -5.68
CA SER A 6 -15.87 -4.50 -6.15
C SER A 6 -14.38 -4.77 -6.12
N ARG A 7 -13.66 -4.46 -7.21
CA ARG A 7 -12.21 -4.52 -7.25
C ARG A 7 -11.62 -3.25 -6.66
N VAL A 8 -10.68 -3.40 -5.75
CA VAL A 8 -10.09 -2.29 -5.00
C VAL A 8 -8.57 -2.39 -5.04
N ASP A 9 -7.92 -1.38 -5.59
CA ASP A 9 -6.47 -1.23 -5.49
C ASP A 9 -6.11 -0.56 -4.17
N THR A 10 -5.36 -1.25 -3.31
CA THR A 10 -5.02 -0.73 -1.98
C THR A 10 -3.76 0.12 -1.95
N HIS A 11 -3.08 0.33 -3.10
CA HIS A 11 -1.79 0.96 -3.11
C HIS A 11 -1.50 1.64 -4.43
N LEU A 12 -1.73 2.94 -4.51
CA LEU A 12 -1.30 3.77 -5.63
C LEU A 12 -0.90 5.18 -5.18
N HIS A 13 -0.14 5.85 -6.04
CA HIS A 13 0.38 7.18 -5.79
C HIS A 13 0.08 8.12 -6.95
N LEU A 14 -0.42 9.32 -6.64
CA LEU A 14 -0.59 10.42 -7.58
C LEU A 14 -0.23 11.72 -6.86
N SER A 15 0.82 12.41 -7.31
CA SER A 15 1.24 13.67 -6.73
C SER A 15 2.11 14.49 -7.69
N ARG A 16 1.88 15.79 -7.76
CA ARG A 16 2.76 16.73 -8.47
C ARG A 16 4.16 16.83 -7.85
N TYR A 17 4.28 16.45 -6.58
CA TYR A 17 5.54 16.49 -5.83
C TYR A 17 6.44 15.30 -6.14
N TRP A 18 5.91 14.20 -6.61
CA TRP A 18 6.71 13.03 -6.97
C TRP A 18 7.46 13.25 -8.29
N ARG A 19 8.61 13.92 -8.20
CA ARG A 19 9.39 14.35 -9.35
C ARG A 19 10.17 13.21 -10.00
N GLU A 20 10.56 12.20 -9.24
CA GLU A 20 11.40 11.11 -9.69
C GLU A 20 10.74 10.20 -10.71
N ILE A 21 9.43 10.04 -10.66
CA ILE A 21 8.68 9.26 -11.66
C ILE A 21 8.88 9.81 -13.08
N LYS A 22 8.97 11.13 -13.22
CA LYS A 22 9.25 11.76 -14.52
C LYS A 22 10.72 11.65 -14.92
N ALA A 23 11.63 11.53 -13.94
CA ALA A 23 13.06 11.46 -14.15
C ALA A 23 13.57 10.03 -14.42
N THR A 24 12.91 9.00 -13.88
CA THR A 24 13.35 7.61 -14.00
C THR A 24 13.00 6.96 -15.35
N GLY A 25 12.15 7.59 -16.17
CA GLY A 25 11.71 7.02 -17.45
C GLY A 25 10.95 5.69 -17.29
N TYR A 26 10.44 5.41 -16.09
CA TYR A 26 9.85 4.12 -15.72
C TYR A 26 8.63 3.79 -16.59
N ARG A 27 7.85 4.82 -16.96
CA ARG A 27 6.72 4.73 -17.89
C ARG A 27 6.60 6.04 -18.67
N ASN A 28 7.13 6.11 -19.88
CA ASN A 28 7.05 7.28 -20.74
C ASN A 28 5.66 7.46 -21.40
N ASP A 29 4.81 6.44 -21.33
CA ASP A 29 3.50 6.33 -21.97
C ASP A 29 2.32 6.63 -21.02
N ILE A 30 2.59 7.02 -19.78
CA ILE A 30 1.55 7.25 -18.79
C ILE A 30 0.99 8.69 -18.84
N ASP A 31 -0.33 8.81 -18.81
CA ASP A 31 -1.00 10.04 -18.42
C ASP A 31 -1.04 10.16 -16.88
N TYR A 32 0.01 10.77 -16.32
CA TYR A 32 0.16 10.95 -14.87
C TYR A 32 -0.70 12.11 -14.35
N THR A 33 -2.01 11.96 -14.54
CA THR A 33 -3.06 12.87 -14.06
C THR A 33 -4.18 12.06 -13.39
N LEU A 34 -5.10 12.73 -12.68
CA LEU A 34 -6.28 12.06 -12.14
C LEU A 34 -7.13 11.44 -13.25
N ASN A 35 -7.30 12.13 -14.38
CA ASN A 35 -8.07 11.59 -15.50
C ASN A 35 -7.39 10.35 -16.11
N GLY A 36 -6.07 10.39 -16.28
CA GLY A 36 -5.29 9.22 -16.74
C GLY A 36 -5.43 8.04 -15.80
N LEU A 37 -5.29 8.25 -14.49
CA LEU A 37 -5.50 7.23 -13.48
C LEU A 37 -6.91 6.61 -13.57
N LEU A 38 -7.95 7.45 -13.60
CA LEU A 38 -9.34 6.97 -13.66
C LEU A 38 -9.60 6.19 -14.95
N HIS A 39 -9.01 6.61 -16.07
CA HIS A 39 -9.09 5.89 -17.34
C HIS A 39 -8.41 4.51 -17.26
N GLU A 40 -7.20 4.43 -16.67
CA GLU A 40 -6.51 3.15 -16.46
C GLU A 40 -7.28 2.24 -15.50
N MET A 41 -7.87 2.79 -14.42
CA MET A 41 -8.73 2.04 -13.51
C MET A 41 -9.92 1.41 -14.26
N ASP A 42 -10.62 2.19 -15.08
CA ASP A 42 -11.74 1.68 -15.87
C ASP A 42 -11.30 0.58 -16.85
N ALA A 43 -10.17 0.78 -17.52
CA ALA A 43 -9.61 -0.19 -18.45
C ALA A 43 -9.14 -1.50 -17.78
N ALA A 44 -8.76 -1.44 -16.50
CA ALA A 44 -8.37 -2.60 -15.68
C ALA A 44 -9.54 -3.21 -14.88
N GLY A 45 -10.71 -2.59 -14.92
CA GLY A 45 -11.89 -2.99 -14.15
C GLY A 45 -11.72 -2.79 -12.64
N ILE A 46 -11.02 -1.71 -12.23
CA ILE A 46 -10.84 -1.31 -10.83
C ILE A 46 -11.93 -0.29 -10.48
N ASP A 47 -12.77 -0.60 -9.51
CA ASP A 47 -13.88 0.26 -9.11
C ASP A 47 -13.43 1.39 -8.18
N ARG A 48 -12.53 1.08 -7.24
CA ARG A 48 -12.03 2.03 -6.24
C ARG A 48 -10.54 1.82 -5.99
N ALA A 49 -9.88 2.84 -5.46
CA ALA A 49 -8.49 2.71 -5.06
C ALA A 49 -8.15 3.52 -3.79
N VAL A 50 -7.02 3.18 -3.20
CA VAL A 50 -6.44 3.87 -2.05
C VAL A 50 -5.29 4.73 -2.54
N LEU A 51 -5.48 6.05 -2.50
CA LEU A 51 -4.43 7.02 -2.79
C LEU A 51 -3.56 7.23 -1.56
N ILE A 52 -2.30 6.86 -1.67
CA ILE A 52 -1.31 7.06 -0.63
C ILE A 52 -0.55 8.36 -0.89
N GLN A 53 -0.59 9.27 0.09
CA GLN A 53 0.18 10.50 0.07
C GLN A 53 1.68 10.18 -0.06
N VAL A 54 2.37 10.84 -1.01
CA VAL A 54 3.83 10.71 -1.16
C VAL A 54 4.59 11.47 -0.06
N ASN A 55 5.81 11.04 0.20
CA ASN A 55 6.68 11.63 1.23
C ASN A 55 7.51 12.84 0.72
N ASP A 56 7.44 13.17 -0.58
CA ASP A 56 8.30 14.15 -1.26
C ASP A 56 7.75 15.58 -1.26
N ALA A 57 6.58 15.81 -0.66
CA ALA A 57 6.01 17.15 -0.57
C ALA A 57 6.88 18.04 0.34
N PRO A 58 6.95 19.37 0.07
CA PRO A 58 7.74 20.30 0.88
C PRO A 58 7.41 20.25 2.36
N THR A 59 6.16 20.06 2.69
CA THR A 59 5.67 19.76 4.03
C THR A 59 4.63 18.65 3.99
N VAL A 60 4.44 17.93 5.09
CA VAL A 60 3.39 16.90 5.19
C VAL A 60 1.99 17.52 5.01
N ARG A 61 1.81 18.78 5.45
CA ARG A 61 0.59 19.56 5.24
C ARG A 61 0.29 19.79 3.76
N ASP A 62 1.30 20.18 2.97
CA ASP A 62 1.13 20.43 1.53
C ASP A 62 0.77 19.12 0.80
N GLY A 63 1.44 18.03 1.13
CA GLY A 63 1.13 16.71 0.58
C GLY A 63 -0.28 16.23 0.96
N LEU A 64 -0.71 16.44 2.20
CA LEU A 64 -2.07 16.12 2.63
C LEU A 64 -3.12 16.97 1.91
N ALA A 65 -2.86 18.27 1.77
CA ALA A 65 -3.79 19.18 1.07
C ALA A 65 -3.96 18.78 -0.40
N GLU A 66 -2.86 18.42 -1.07
CA GLU A 66 -2.91 17.93 -2.45
C GLU A 66 -3.70 16.60 -2.55
N ALA A 67 -3.36 15.61 -1.74
CA ALA A 67 -4.02 14.31 -1.77
C ALA A 67 -5.53 14.42 -1.48
N ARG A 68 -5.94 15.30 -0.57
CA ARG A 68 -7.36 15.64 -0.31
C ARG A 68 -8.04 16.23 -1.54
N GLY A 69 -7.37 17.14 -2.25
CA GLY A 69 -7.88 17.70 -3.52
C GLY A 69 -8.14 16.61 -4.55
N ILE A 70 -7.15 15.75 -4.80
CA ILE A 70 -7.25 14.64 -5.74
C ILE A 70 -8.42 13.70 -5.36
N VAL A 71 -8.51 13.31 -4.08
CA VAL A 71 -9.60 12.44 -3.60
C VAL A 71 -10.97 13.10 -3.78
N SER A 72 -11.10 14.40 -3.49
CA SER A 72 -12.37 15.13 -3.64
C SER A 72 -12.86 15.20 -5.10
N GLU A 73 -11.92 15.28 -6.05
CA GLU A 73 -12.19 15.34 -7.49
C GLU A 73 -12.44 13.96 -8.12
N SER A 74 -12.14 12.87 -7.41
CA SER A 74 -12.23 11.49 -7.92
C SER A 74 -13.66 10.91 -7.99
N ALA A 75 -14.69 11.69 -7.73
CA ALA A 75 -16.10 11.24 -7.69
C ALA A 75 -16.32 10.01 -6.78
N GLY A 76 -15.58 9.93 -5.67
CA GLY A 76 -15.69 8.82 -4.69
C GLY A 76 -14.92 7.56 -5.07
N ARG A 77 -14.15 7.59 -6.17
CA ARG A 77 -13.32 6.46 -6.62
C ARG A 77 -12.09 6.23 -5.74
N LEU A 78 -11.58 7.27 -5.08
CA LEU A 78 -10.37 7.20 -4.27
C LEU A 78 -10.65 7.34 -2.78
N ARG A 79 -9.81 6.70 -1.95
CA ARG A 79 -9.74 6.85 -0.50
C ARG A 79 -8.38 7.39 -0.11
N LEU A 80 -8.35 8.21 0.93
CA LEU A 80 -7.14 8.93 1.37
C LEU A 80 -6.37 8.13 2.42
N VAL A 81 -5.10 7.88 2.16
CA VAL A 81 -4.10 7.45 3.15
C VAL A 81 -3.05 8.54 3.28
N SER A 82 -2.85 9.07 4.50
CA SER A 82 -1.86 10.10 4.78
C SER A 82 -0.61 9.52 5.41
N THR A 83 0.46 10.30 5.51
CA THR A 83 1.74 9.86 6.06
C THR A 83 2.21 10.74 7.21
N VAL A 84 3.21 10.26 7.95
CA VAL A 84 3.93 10.99 9.00
C VAL A 84 5.39 10.55 9.02
N ASP A 85 6.29 11.50 9.33
CA ASP A 85 7.72 11.23 9.50
C ASP A 85 8.12 11.41 10.98
N PRO A 86 8.34 10.32 11.75
CA PRO A 86 8.72 10.40 13.15
C PRO A 86 10.12 10.96 13.37
N THR A 87 10.95 11.03 12.33
CA THR A 87 12.32 11.58 12.43
C THR A 87 12.32 13.11 12.62
N LYS A 88 11.20 13.76 12.29
CA LYS A 88 10.99 15.20 12.52
C LYS A 88 10.67 15.54 14.00
N GLY A 89 10.54 14.52 14.87
CA GLY A 89 10.32 14.69 16.32
C GLY A 89 8.86 14.52 16.74
N ALA A 90 8.66 14.46 18.07
CA ALA A 90 7.34 14.18 18.66
C ALA A 90 6.31 15.31 18.37
N GLU A 91 6.74 16.56 18.29
CA GLU A 91 5.90 17.70 17.97
C GLU A 91 5.32 17.55 16.54
N ALA A 92 6.16 17.20 15.56
CA ALA A 92 5.70 16.96 14.19
C ALA A 92 4.69 15.81 14.08
N VAL A 93 4.85 14.76 14.89
CA VAL A 93 3.88 13.66 14.98
C VAL A 93 2.56 14.16 15.55
N SER A 94 2.60 14.95 16.63
CA SER A 94 1.41 15.53 17.27
C SER A 94 0.67 16.48 16.35
N ASP A 95 1.40 17.34 15.63
CA ASP A 95 0.82 18.27 14.65
C ASP A 95 0.14 17.51 13.50
N GLN A 96 0.75 16.42 13.04
CA GLN A 96 0.15 15.59 12.00
C GLN A 96 -1.14 14.91 12.47
N ILE A 97 -1.18 14.39 13.70
CA ILE A 97 -2.39 13.82 14.31
C ILE A 97 -3.50 14.90 14.39
N ALA A 98 -3.15 16.12 14.80
CA ALA A 98 -4.12 17.22 14.85
C ALA A 98 -4.66 17.62 13.45
N LEU A 99 -3.87 17.44 12.37
CA LEU A 99 -4.35 17.60 11.00
C LEU A 99 -5.31 16.46 10.60
N TRP A 100 -5.00 15.23 10.98
CA TRP A 100 -5.86 14.07 10.73
C TRP A 100 -7.22 14.16 11.44
N ASP A 101 -7.27 14.75 12.65
CA ASP A 101 -8.54 15.00 13.35
C ASP A 101 -9.50 15.91 12.56
N ARG A 102 -8.93 16.74 11.65
CA ARG A 102 -9.68 17.62 10.75
C ARG A 102 -9.86 17.04 9.35
N THR A 103 -9.56 15.75 9.18
CA THR A 103 -9.61 15.04 7.90
C THR A 103 -10.54 13.83 8.03
N PRO A 104 -11.87 14.04 7.99
CA PRO A 104 -12.85 12.96 8.21
C PRO A 104 -12.75 11.85 7.14
N GLU A 105 -12.29 12.18 5.94
CA GLU A 105 -12.08 11.28 4.82
C GLU A 105 -10.82 10.39 4.92
N LEU A 106 -10.00 10.56 5.98
CA LEU A 106 -8.82 9.74 6.21
C LEU A 106 -9.21 8.27 6.42
N ALA A 107 -8.70 7.40 5.55
CA ALA A 107 -9.00 5.97 5.54
C ALA A 107 -7.82 5.10 6.01
N GLY A 108 -6.64 5.66 6.21
CA GLY A 108 -5.47 4.93 6.69
C GLY A 108 -4.25 5.84 6.86
N ILE A 109 -3.19 5.26 7.40
CA ILE A 109 -1.91 5.95 7.61
C ILE A 109 -0.80 5.15 6.94
N LYS A 110 0.07 5.80 6.17
CA LYS A 110 1.28 5.18 5.59
C LYS A 110 2.52 5.60 6.36
N LEU A 111 3.37 4.62 6.63
CA LEU A 111 4.72 4.81 7.15
C LEU A 111 5.75 4.40 6.08
N PHE A 112 6.82 5.17 5.96
CA PHE A 112 7.90 4.96 4.99
C PHE A 112 9.25 4.66 5.69
N PRO A 113 9.35 3.58 6.51
CA PRO A 113 10.65 3.17 7.03
C PRO A 113 11.58 2.83 5.86
N GLY A 114 12.87 3.11 6.02
CA GLY A 114 13.85 2.92 4.96
C GLY A 114 14.05 4.15 4.08
N TYR A 115 12.99 4.80 3.61
CA TYR A 115 13.07 6.14 3.01
C TYR A 115 13.38 7.19 4.08
N ASN A 116 12.78 7.04 5.26
CA ASN A 116 13.17 7.76 6.46
C ASN A 116 13.80 6.78 7.47
N PRO A 117 14.88 7.16 8.18
CA PRO A 117 15.65 6.24 9.01
C PRO A 117 14.99 5.98 10.37
N PHE A 118 13.92 5.17 10.39
CA PHE A 118 13.24 4.71 11.59
C PHE A 118 12.75 3.27 11.42
N TYR A 119 12.62 2.56 12.53
CA TYR A 119 11.96 1.25 12.57
C TYR A 119 10.45 1.39 12.79
N PRO A 120 9.61 0.47 12.29
CA PRO A 120 8.17 0.48 12.55
C PRO A 120 7.80 0.51 14.03
N HIS A 121 8.60 -0.12 14.88
CA HIS A 121 8.41 -0.21 16.32
C HIS A 121 8.97 0.98 17.12
N ASP A 122 9.44 2.04 16.46
CA ASP A 122 9.91 3.27 17.12
C ASP A 122 8.82 3.87 18.01
N ARG A 123 9.15 4.11 19.27
CA ARG A 123 8.20 4.60 20.28
C ARG A 123 7.60 5.97 19.96
N ARG A 124 8.25 6.76 19.13
CA ARG A 124 7.69 8.01 18.62
C ARG A 124 6.42 7.81 17.79
N LEU A 125 6.21 6.60 17.27
CA LEU A 125 5.02 6.20 16.49
C LEU A 125 3.88 5.67 17.38
N ASP A 126 4.08 5.42 18.68
CA ASP A 126 3.02 4.91 19.55
C ASP A 126 1.74 5.77 19.46
N PRO A 127 1.80 7.13 19.48
CA PRO A 127 0.61 7.96 19.31
C PRO A 127 -0.10 7.77 17.96
N VAL A 128 0.64 7.41 16.91
CA VAL A 128 0.09 7.13 15.56
C VAL A 128 -0.71 5.83 15.58
N TYR A 129 -0.18 4.77 16.18
CA TYR A 129 -0.89 3.49 16.31
C TYR A 129 -2.12 3.63 17.24
N GLU A 130 -2.01 4.38 18.32
CA GLU A 130 -3.16 4.71 19.20
C GLU A 130 -4.23 5.49 18.43
N TYR A 131 -3.83 6.42 17.59
CA TYR A 131 -4.75 7.16 16.71
C TYR A 131 -5.46 6.22 15.74
N ALA A 132 -4.70 5.36 15.06
CA ALA A 132 -5.24 4.37 14.12
C ALA A 132 -6.26 3.43 14.81
N HIS A 133 -5.95 2.99 16.05
CA HIS A 133 -6.88 2.20 16.87
C HIS A 133 -8.19 2.93 17.13
N ARG A 134 -8.12 4.19 17.64
CA ARG A 134 -9.31 5.00 17.93
C ARG A 134 -10.17 5.25 16.69
N ARG A 135 -9.53 5.46 15.53
CA ARG A 135 -10.22 5.73 14.27
C ARG A 135 -10.64 4.45 13.54
N ARG A 136 -10.17 3.28 13.97
CA ARG A 136 -10.37 1.98 13.33
C ARG A 136 -9.94 1.98 11.87
N ILE A 137 -8.77 2.57 11.59
CA ILE A 137 -8.17 2.64 10.26
C ILE A 137 -6.84 1.87 10.22
N PRO A 138 -6.46 1.28 9.08
CA PRO A 138 -5.21 0.54 8.96
C PRO A 138 -3.98 1.44 8.94
N VAL A 139 -2.84 0.86 9.35
CA VAL A 139 -1.52 1.43 9.15
C VAL A 139 -0.79 0.59 8.10
N LEU A 140 -0.47 1.23 6.97
CA LEU A 140 0.28 0.64 5.87
C LEU A 140 1.76 0.94 6.10
N ILE A 141 2.59 -0.08 6.12
CA ILE A 141 4.02 0.05 6.40
C ILE A 141 4.81 -0.38 5.17
N HIS A 142 5.64 0.52 4.65
CA HIS A 142 6.57 0.15 3.59
C HIS A 142 7.50 -0.95 4.09
N THR A 143 7.59 -2.05 3.37
CA THR A 143 8.48 -3.18 3.66
C THR A 143 9.17 -3.65 2.37
N GLY A 144 10.35 -4.23 2.50
CA GLY A 144 11.07 -4.76 1.35
C GLY A 144 12.06 -3.79 0.73
N ASP A 145 12.15 -3.83 -0.58
CA ASP A 145 13.08 -3.01 -1.35
C ASP A 145 12.72 -1.52 -1.30
N THR A 146 13.72 -0.66 -1.42
CA THR A 146 13.53 0.77 -1.62
C THR A 146 13.91 1.15 -3.05
N MET A 147 13.01 1.83 -3.76
CA MET A 147 13.30 2.31 -5.11
C MET A 147 14.42 3.35 -5.13
N ASP A 148 14.54 4.12 -4.05
CA ASP A 148 15.58 5.12 -3.86
C ASP A 148 16.90 4.47 -3.44
N ALA A 149 17.97 4.73 -4.17
CA ALA A 149 19.33 4.27 -3.86
C ALA A 149 19.85 4.78 -2.50
N TRP A 150 19.26 5.82 -1.94
CA TRP A 150 19.60 6.37 -0.62
C TRP A 150 18.79 5.72 0.51
N GLY A 151 17.77 4.92 0.18
CA GLY A 151 16.98 4.19 1.13
C GLY A 151 17.78 3.12 1.88
N LEU A 152 17.46 2.94 3.16
CA LEU A 152 18.17 2.00 4.05
C LEU A 152 17.31 0.77 4.32
N VAL A 153 17.50 -0.29 3.55
CA VAL A 153 16.74 -1.54 3.62
C VAL A 153 16.76 -2.25 4.99
N LYS A 154 17.67 -1.87 5.89
CA LYS A 154 17.68 -2.40 7.27
C LYS A 154 16.42 -2.06 8.05
N TYR A 155 15.74 -0.96 7.71
CA TYR A 155 14.51 -0.52 8.38
C TYR A 155 13.25 -1.12 7.78
N THR A 156 13.35 -1.81 6.63
CA THR A 156 12.19 -2.28 5.84
C THR A 156 11.94 -3.78 5.95
N ARG A 157 12.65 -4.48 6.84
CA ARG A 157 12.48 -5.92 7.05
C ARG A 157 11.09 -6.19 7.62
N PRO A 158 10.30 -7.12 7.04
CA PRO A 158 8.97 -7.44 7.55
C PRO A 158 8.96 -7.87 9.02
N ILE A 159 9.99 -8.57 9.48
CA ILE A 159 10.10 -9.01 10.87
C ILE A 159 10.09 -7.85 11.89
N GLU A 160 10.51 -6.66 11.50
CA GLU A 160 10.49 -5.47 12.35
C GLU A 160 9.07 -4.98 12.67
N VAL A 161 8.06 -5.48 11.93
CA VAL A 161 6.65 -5.17 12.16
C VAL A 161 6.03 -6.08 13.22
N ASP A 162 6.64 -7.22 13.52
CA ASP A 162 6.11 -8.20 14.47
C ASP A 162 5.90 -7.60 15.88
N GLU A 163 6.87 -6.84 16.38
CA GLU A 163 6.76 -6.17 17.69
C GLU A 163 5.56 -5.22 17.75
N VAL A 164 5.37 -4.43 16.69
CA VAL A 164 4.24 -3.49 16.61
C VAL A 164 2.91 -4.23 16.55
N ALA A 165 2.83 -5.30 15.74
CA ALA A 165 1.62 -6.09 15.61
C ALA A 165 1.18 -6.73 16.94
N VAL A 166 2.14 -7.15 17.76
CA VAL A 166 1.89 -7.69 19.11
C VAL A 166 1.47 -6.59 20.10
N ARG A 167 2.09 -5.41 20.01
CA ARG A 167 1.76 -4.28 20.93
C ARG A 167 0.42 -3.66 20.65
N PHE A 168 0.02 -3.58 19.39
CA PHE A 168 -1.21 -2.94 18.89
C PHE A 168 -2.12 -3.93 18.18
N ARG A 169 -2.55 -4.98 18.91
CA ARG A 169 -3.29 -6.14 18.35
C ARG A 169 -4.62 -5.78 17.67
N ASP A 170 -5.20 -4.64 18.03
CA ASP A 170 -6.47 -4.17 17.48
C ASP A 170 -6.29 -3.19 16.30
N VAL A 171 -5.04 -2.88 15.93
CA VAL A 171 -4.74 -2.04 14.77
C VAL A 171 -4.47 -2.94 13.57
N PRO A 172 -5.25 -2.83 12.49
CA PRO A 172 -4.90 -3.51 11.24
C PRO A 172 -3.60 -2.92 10.66
N ILE A 173 -2.65 -3.79 10.34
CA ILE A 173 -1.36 -3.41 9.75
C ILE A 173 -1.24 -4.06 8.38
N VAL A 174 -0.79 -3.30 7.38
CA VAL A 174 -0.54 -3.82 6.02
C VAL A 174 0.94 -3.75 5.73
N LEU A 175 1.57 -4.90 5.49
CA LEU A 175 2.92 -4.99 4.93
C LEU A 175 2.85 -4.68 3.44
N CYS A 176 3.36 -3.52 3.02
CA CYS A 176 3.39 -3.17 1.61
C CYS A 176 4.40 -4.04 0.85
N HIS A 177 4.11 -4.30 -0.45
CA HIS A 177 5.00 -5.02 -1.37
C HIS A 177 5.31 -6.45 -0.94
N PHE A 178 4.44 -7.05 -0.10
CA PHE A 178 4.66 -8.37 0.50
C PHE A 178 6.09 -8.55 1.08
N GLY A 179 6.71 -7.44 1.49
CA GLY A 179 8.08 -7.44 2.01
C GLY A 179 9.17 -7.86 1.02
N ASN A 180 8.90 -7.85 -0.30
CA ASN A 180 9.87 -8.29 -1.32
C ASN A 180 11.23 -7.58 -1.16
N PRO A 181 12.39 -8.28 -1.10
CA PRO A 181 12.58 -9.70 -1.41
C PRO A 181 12.37 -10.68 -0.23
N TRP A 182 12.03 -10.22 0.99
CA TRP A 182 11.86 -11.06 2.18
C TRP A 182 10.42 -11.55 2.36
N ILE A 183 9.84 -12.10 1.28
CA ILE A 183 8.43 -12.54 1.24
C ILE A 183 8.14 -13.61 2.31
N ASP A 184 9.09 -14.50 2.61
CA ASP A 184 8.93 -15.55 3.63
C ASP A 184 8.81 -14.95 5.04
N GLU A 185 9.55 -13.88 5.35
CA GLU A 185 9.39 -13.16 6.63
C GLU A 185 8.01 -12.49 6.71
N ALA A 186 7.58 -11.87 5.61
CA ALA A 186 6.26 -11.24 5.56
C ALA A 186 5.15 -12.29 5.76
N ALA A 187 5.28 -13.47 5.12
CA ALA A 187 4.34 -14.57 5.28
C ALA A 187 4.25 -15.03 6.75
N GLU A 188 5.39 -15.17 7.43
CA GLU A 188 5.44 -15.53 8.85
C GLU A 188 4.78 -14.47 9.73
N VAL A 189 5.07 -13.18 9.50
CA VAL A 189 4.48 -12.09 10.28
C VAL A 189 2.95 -12.02 10.07
N VAL A 190 2.47 -12.23 8.84
CA VAL A 190 1.03 -12.33 8.53
C VAL A 190 0.40 -13.57 9.15
N TYR A 191 1.07 -14.73 9.07
CA TYR A 191 0.58 -15.99 9.66
C TYR A 191 0.38 -15.87 11.16
N LYS A 192 1.40 -15.40 11.88
CA LYS A 192 1.44 -15.30 13.34
C LYS A 192 0.47 -14.25 13.88
N ASN A 193 0.32 -13.10 13.20
CA ASN A 193 -0.42 -11.95 13.73
C ASN A 193 -1.77 -11.76 12.99
N PRO A 194 -2.92 -12.00 13.64
CA PRO A 194 -4.24 -11.93 12.98
C PRO A 194 -4.63 -10.53 12.50
N ASN A 195 -3.99 -9.48 13.01
CA ASN A 195 -4.19 -8.09 12.61
C ASN A 195 -3.26 -7.64 11.47
N VAL A 196 -2.41 -8.54 10.93
CA VAL A 196 -1.48 -8.19 9.85
C VAL A 196 -1.97 -8.73 8.52
N TYR A 197 -1.87 -7.87 7.50
CA TYR A 197 -2.17 -8.10 6.10
C TYR A 197 -0.91 -7.87 5.26
N ALA A 198 -0.90 -8.31 4.01
CA ALA A 198 0.12 -7.94 3.04
C ALA A 198 -0.52 -7.55 1.71
N ASP A 199 0.04 -6.57 1.00
CA ASP A 199 -0.39 -6.22 -0.35
C ASP A 199 0.59 -6.70 -1.43
N THR A 200 0.08 -6.84 -2.66
CA THR A 200 0.84 -7.31 -3.82
C THR A 200 1.46 -6.18 -4.63
N SER A 201 1.49 -4.96 -4.11
CA SER A 201 1.99 -3.78 -4.83
C SER A 201 3.50 -3.88 -5.12
N GLY A 202 3.97 -3.25 -6.17
CA GLY A 202 5.40 -3.12 -6.46
C GLY A 202 6.17 -4.42 -6.73
N LEU A 203 5.49 -5.57 -6.91
CA LEU A 203 6.16 -6.86 -7.10
C LEU A 203 6.63 -7.12 -8.52
N LEU A 204 6.09 -6.39 -9.49
CA LEU A 204 6.39 -6.55 -10.90
C LEU A 204 7.18 -5.36 -11.43
N ALA A 205 7.84 -5.55 -12.57
CA ALA A 205 8.43 -4.48 -13.36
C ALA A 205 7.48 -4.09 -14.51
N HIS A 206 7.84 -3.05 -15.27
CA HIS A 206 7.14 -2.73 -16.50
C HIS A 206 7.35 -3.83 -17.56
N PRO A 207 6.35 -4.18 -18.40
CA PRO A 207 6.44 -5.24 -19.40
C PRO A 207 7.57 -5.08 -20.43
N SER A 208 8.06 -3.86 -20.63
CA SER A 208 9.23 -3.61 -21.51
C SER A 208 10.56 -4.07 -20.91
N TYR A 209 10.59 -4.47 -19.65
CA TYR A 209 11.82 -4.95 -19.01
C TYR A 209 12.24 -6.30 -19.63
N PRO A 210 13.52 -6.49 -20.02
CA PRO A 210 13.95 -7.66 -20.80
C PRO A 210 13.69 -9.03 -20.16
N LEU A 211 13.55 -9.08 -18.83
CA LEU A 211 13.30 -10.31 -18.08
C LEU A 211 11.89 -10.37 -17.49
N PHE A 212 10.97 -9.50 -17.95
CA PHE A 212 9.64 -9.35 -17.36
C PHE A 212 8.90 -10.68 -17.16
N ASP A 213 8.80 -11.51 -18.20
CA ASP A 213 8.06 -12.78 -18.11
C ASP A 213 8.61 -13.72 -17.05
N ARG A 214 9.95 -13.80 -16.94
CA ARG A 214 10.61 -14.63 -15.91
C ARG A 214 10.42 -14.07 -14.51
N MET A 215 10.48 -12.74 -14.37
CA MET A 215 10.22 -12.07 -13.11
C MET A 215 8.77 -12.24 -12.68
N ALA A 216 7.82 -12.09 -13.59
CA ALA A 216 6.40 -12.27 -13.33
C ALA A 216 6.09 -13.72 -12.89
N GLU A 217 6.69 -14.71 -13.56
CA GLU A 217 6.57 -16.12 -13.15
C GLU A 217 7.14 -16.36 -11.75
N LEU A 218 8.33 -15.83 -11.46
CA LEU A 218 8.95 -15.93 -10.14
C LEU A 218 8.08 -15.28 -9.06
N CYS A 219 7.59 -14.07 -9.30
CA CYS A 219 6.71 -13.35 -8.38
C CYS A 219 5.42 -14.13 -8.12
N ARG A 220 4.78 -14.64 -9.18
CA ARG A 220 3.57 -15.47 -9.07
C ARG A 220 3.82 -16.70 -8.17
N LYS A 221 4.93 -17.41 -8.38
CA LYS A 221 5.31 -18.57 -7.57
C LYS A 221 5.50 -18.18 -6.10
N ARG A 222 6.27 -17.13 -5.82
CA ARG A 222 6.57 -16.68 -4.45
C ARG A 222 5.32 -16.19 -3.71
N VAL A 223 4.44 -15.46 -4.38
CA VAL A 223 3.17 -15.03 -3.79
C VAL A 223 2.29 -16.24 -3.46
N MET A 224 2.23 -17.25 -4.35
CA MET A 224 1.51 -18.49 -4.07
C MET A 224 2.08 -19.22 -2.86
N GLU A 225 3.40 -19.39 -2.79
CA GLU A 225 4.08 -20.02 -1.64
C GLU A 225 3.76 -19.26 -0.34
N ALA A 226 3.82 -17.93 -0.36
CA ALA A 226 3.47 -17.09 0.78
C ALA A 226 2.00 -17.26 1.23
N ILE A 227 1.05 -17.29 0.29
CA ILE A 227 -0.37 -17.52 0.60
C ILE A 227 -0.57 -18.90 1.24
N LEU A 228 0.14 -19.93 0.75
CA LEU A 228 0.11 -21.26 1.34
C LEU A 228 0.70 -21.28 2.76
N MET A 229 1.80 -20.54 3.00
CA MET A 229 2.40 -20.41 4.34
C MET A 229 1.46 -19.67 5.30
N VAL A 230 0.81 -18.61 4.85
CA VAL A 230 -0.22 -17.88 5.64
C VAL A 230 -1.45 -18.76 5.90
N GLY A 231 -1.72 -19.73 5.04
CA GLY A 231 -2.86 -20.66 5.13
C GLY A 231 -4.21 -20.02 4.77
N SER A 232 -4.23 -18.79 4.28
CA SER A 232 -5.45 -18.07 3.91
C SER A 232 -5.18 -16.93 2.95
N ALA A 233 -6.09 -16.71 1.99
CA ALA A 233 -6.10 -15.55 1.12
C ALA A 233 -6.77 -14.30 1.75
N GLU A 234 -7.41 -14.43 2.92
CA GLU A 234 -8.26 -13.38 3.52
C GLU A 234 -7.47 -12.17 4.04
N ARG A 235 -6.16 -12.31 4.19
CA ARG A 235 -5.25 -11.24 4.65
C ARG A 235 -4.26 -10.79 3.58
N VAL A 236 -4.52 -11.16 2.33
CA VAL A 236 -3.77 -10.68 1.17
C VAL A 236 -4.63 -9.66 0.41
N LEU A 237 -4.03 -8.53 0.05
CA LEU A 237 -4.66 -7.41 -0.62
C LEU A 237 -4.06 -7.24 -2.01
N TYR A 238 -4.88 -6.86 -2.98
CA TYR A 238 -4.39 -6.39 -4.26
C TYR A 238 -3.94 -4.93 -4.12
N GLY A 239 -2.73 -4.64 -4.60
CA GLY A 239 -2.17 -3.32 -4.78
C GLY A 239 -1.33 -3.28 -6.04
N SER A 240 -1.31 -2.17 -6.76
CA SER A 240 -0.53 -2.01 -7.98
C SER A 240 0.82 -1.35 -7.78
N ASP A 241 0.87 -0.35 -6.92
CA ASP A 241 1.94 0.65 -6.85
C ASP A 241 1.97 1.56 -8.09
N TRP A 242 0.78 1.79 -8.69
CA TRP A 242 0.66 2.75 -9.79
C TRP A 242 1.23 4.12 -9.37
N PRO A 243 2.00 4.80 -10.20
CA PRO A 243 2.23 4.62 -11.62
C PRO A 243 3.43 3.71 -11.97
N LEU A 244 4.10 3.09 -11.00
CA LEU A 244 5.25 2.23 -11.26
C LEU A 244 4.85 1.00 -12.07
N ILE A 245 3.70 0.40 -11.74
CA ILE A 245 3.17 -0.79 -12.39
C ILE A 245 1.84 -0.44 -13.07
N ASP A 246 1.66 -0.94 -14.29
CA ASP A 246 0.39 -0.87 -15.02
C ASP A 246 -0.70 -1.64 -14.27
N LEU A 247 -1.90 -1.03 -14.15
CA LEU A 247 -3.01 -1.63 -13.39
C LEU A 247 -3.44 -2.99 -13.96
N LYS A 248 -3.44 -3.16 -15.30
CA LYS A 248 -3.78 -4.46 -15.91
C LYS A 248 -2.72 -5.51 -15.62
N VAL A 249 -1.45 -5.11 -15.62
CA VAL A 249 -0.32 -6.00 -15.27
C VAL A 249 -0.44 -6.47 -13.82
N ALA A 250 -0.72 -5.56 -12.90
CA ALA A 250 -0.91 -5.88 -11.48
C ALA A 250 -2.14 -6.76 -11.24
N VAL A 251 -3.28 -6.48 -11.89
CA VAL A 251 -4.46 -7.37 -11.88
C VAL A 251 -4.11 -8.75 -12.44
N GLY A 252 -3.30 -8.78 -13.53
CA GLY A 252 -2.83 -10.01 -14.16
C GLY A 252 -2.09 -10.94 -13.21
N LEU A 253 -1.27 -10.39 -12.31
CA LEU A 253 -0.59 -11.19 -11.28
C LEU A 253 -1.62 -11.96 -10.43
N VAL A 254 -2.59 -11.28 -9.84
CA VAL A 254 -3.58 -11.91 -8.94
C VAL A 254 -4.49 -12.89 -9.69
N THR A 255 -4.94 -12.52 -10.90
CA THR A 255 -5.83 -13.39 -11.69
C THR A 255 -5.14 -14.65 -12.19
N SER A 256 -3.81 -14.65 -12.32
CA SER A 256 -2.99 -15.81 -12.71
C SER A 256 -2.62 -16.75 -11.56
N LEU A 257 -2.94 -16.41 -10.30
CA LEU A 257 -2.68 -17.28 -9.15
C LEU A 257 -3.56 -18.53 -9.24
N ASP A 258 -2.97 -19.68 -8.93
CA ASP A 258 -3.68 -20.97 -8.87
C ASP A 258 -4.48 -21.09 -7.55
N LEU A 259 -5.51 -20.26 -7.45
CA LEU A 259 -6.42 -20.16 -6.31
C LEU A 259 -7.88 -20.35 -6.76
N PRO A 260 -8.77 -20.80 -5.89
CA PRO A 260 -10.21 -20.72 -6.13
C PRO A 260 -10.64 -19.29 -6.50
N GLU A 261 -11.64 -19.17 -7.37
CA GLU A 261 -12.14 -17.86 -7.83
C GLU A 261 -12.56 -16.95 -6.67
N ARG A 262 -13.20 -17.52 -5.63
CA ARG A 262 -13.59 -16.79 -4.41
C ARG A 262 -12.37 -16.13 -3.72
N ASP A 263 -11.23 -16.82 -3.70
CA ASP A 263 -10.01 -16.36 -3.01
C ASP A 263 -9.33 -15.27 -3.85
N ARG A 264 -9.28 -15.42 -5.19
CA ARG A 264 -8.84 -14.34 -6.08
C ARG A 264 -9.73 -13.10 -5.97
N ALA A 265 -11.06 -13.28 -5.91
CA ALA A 265 -12.00 -12.17 -5.73
C ALA A 265 -11.84 -11.51 -4.35
N ALA A 266 -11.55 -12.28 -3.30
CA ALA A 266 -11.22 -11.74 -1.98
C ALA A 266 -9.97 -10.87 -2.03
N ILE A 267 -8.88 -11.32 -2.67
CA ILE A 267 -7.64 -10.55 -2.85
C ILE A 267 -7.89 -9.30 -3.69
N LEU A 268 -8.59 -9.42 -4.83
CA LEU A 268 -8.84 -8.31 -5.76
C LEU A 268 -9.69 -7.19 -5.18
N GLY A 269 -10.45 -7.43 -4.09
CA GLY A 269 -11.25 -6.35 -3.52
C GLY A 269 -12.00 -6.71 -2.24
N GLY A 270 -12.46 -7.93 -2.06
CA GLY A 270 -13.27 -8.30 -0.89
C GLY A 270 -12.58 -8.01 0.45
N ASN A 271 -11.28 -8.31 0.54
CA ASN A 271 -10.48 -8.03 1.74
C ASN A 271 -10.31 -6.52 1.96
N ALA A 272 -10.03 -5.77 0.90
CA ALA A 272 -9.90 -4.32 0.96
C ALA A 272 -11.22 -3.63 1.35
N CYS A 273 -12.35 -4.11 0.81
CA CYS A 273 -13.68 -3.60 1.20
C CYS A 273 -13.92 -3.74 2.71
N ARG A 274 -13.57 -4.88 3.30
CA ARG A 274 -13.67 -5.07 4.75
C ARG A 274 -12.71 -4.19 5.53
N LEU A 275 -11.44 -4.13 5.08
CA LEU A 275 -10.39 -3.41 5.80
C LEU A 275 -10.60 -1.90 5.81
N PHE A 276 -11.02 -1.32 4.67
CA PHE A 276 -11.19 0.13 4.51
C PHE A 276 -12.65 0.59 4.62
N GLY A 277 -13.58 -0.31 4.96
CA GLY A 277 -15.00 0.02 5.08
C GLY A 277 -15.61 0.52 3.76
N LEU A 278 -15.27 -0.12 2.64
CA LEU A 278 -15.74 0.24 1.30
C LEU A 278 -16.95 -0.64 0.95
N THR A 279 -18.13 -0.12 1.16
CA THR A 279 -19.40 -0.75 0.75
C THR A 279 -19.82 -0.31 -0.63
#